data_91422e106f35f1761671378bfb0375cd
#
_entry.id   91422e106f35f1761671378bfb0375cd
#
_cell.length_a   1.000
_cell.length_b   1.000
_cell.length_c   1.000
_cell.angle_alpha   90.00
_cell.angle_beta   90.00
_cell.angle_gamma   90.00
#
_symmetry.space_group_name_H-M   'P 1'
#
loop_
_entity.id
_entity.type
_entity.pdbx_description
1 polymer ?
#
loop_
_entity_poly.entity_id
_entity_poly.type
_entity_poly.pdbx_seq_one_letter_code
_entity_poly.pdbx_strand_id
1 'polypeptide(L)'
;MTVIVTGASGLVGRAVVRSLQTRGTPVLTVGRPDPQLPSRIHHIDWDLREDAPVDAIALAPRVTAVVHCARLSDDWGDADDFHAVNVAGTRRVLDTYPQARFIQLSSTAVYGLHGEHSHLYEEAGPRDEAEYRDEFARTTALAETVVSRVQSKALVLRPARIYAPGEDDGVHESLSRFSRRGAFALPGGAKTTTMLAHVDNVVAAVLAGLDRPHVRGPINVADPQPYVLHEAINTYLARTDHPYTPLDSRPVDLALARAWLAQKRVKAPSAQNRPTHTVTEIEAYVRSRTYDLSRLRNLLGVEPVQHLVSQS
;
A
#
# COMPACT_ATOMS: atom_id res chain seq x y z
N MET A 1 24.61 10.26 2.68
CA MET A 1 23.64 9.14 2.74
C MET A 1 23.12 8.91 1.32
N THR A 2 23.25 7.71 0.76
CA THR A 2 22.70 7.36 -0.56
C THR A 2 21.51 6.43 -0.34
N VAL A 3 20.33 6.81 -0.83
CA VAL A 3 19.08 6.07 -0.65
C VAL A 3 18.69 5.41 -1.96
N ILE A 4 18.36 4.12 -1.92
CA ILE A 4 17.67 3.44 -3.01
C ILE A 4 16.16 3.44 -2.73
N VAL A 5 15.36 3.74 -3.76
CA VAL A 5 13.91 3.58 -3.75
C VAL A 5 13.54 2.53 -4.79
N THR A 6 13.00 1.40 -4.35
CA THR A 6 12.40 0.42 -5.26
C THR A 6 10.93 0.76 -5.50
N GLY A 7 10.39 0.39 -6.65
CA GLY A 7 9.00 0.71 -6.99
C GLY A 7 8.74 2.21 -7.15
N ALA A 8 9.72 2.94 -7.64
CA ALA A 8 9.65 4.38 -7.85
C ALA A 8 8.61 4.81 -8.91
N SER A 9 8.13 3.90 -9.75
CA SER A 9 7.02 4.12 -10.68
C SER A 9 5.64 4.17 -10.01
N GLY A 10 5.51 3.63 -8.79
CA GLY A 10 4.26 3.69 -8.02
C GLY A 10 4.05 5.02 -7.32
N LEU A 11 2.81 5.31 -6.90
CA LEU A 11 2.41 6.55 -6.22
C LEU A 11 3.35 6.95 -5.07
N VAL A 12 3.54 6.05 -4.10
CA VAL A 12 4.39 6.33 -2.93
C VAL A 12 5.85 6.45 -3.31
N GLY A 13 6.35 5.55 -4.17
CA GLY A 13 7.75 5.59 -4.60
C GLY A 13 8.11 6.91 -5.29
N ARG A 14 7.27 7.40 -6.21
CA ARG A 14 7.44 8.73 -6.85
C ARG A 14 7.43 9.86 -5.83
N ALA A 15 6.50 9.84 -4.88
CA ALA A 15 6.40 10.86 -3.85
C ALA A 15 7.64 10.89 -2.92
N VAL A 16 8.14 9.70 -2.53
CA VAL A 16 9.38 9.57 -1.75
C VAL A 16 10.58 10.10 -2.53
N VAL A 17 10.72 9.72 -3.81
CA VAL A 17 11.81 10.21 -4.67
C VAL A 17 11.78 11.73 -4.77
N ARG A 18 10.63 12.35 -5.05
CA ARG A 18 10.47 13.81 -5.10
C ARG A 18 10.91 14.47 -3.78
N SER A 19 10.48 13.91 -2.65
CA SER A 19 10.80 14.46 -1.33
C SER A 19 12.28 14.33 -0.98
N LEU A 20 12.94 13.22 -1.34
CA LEU A 20 14.38 13.04 -1.15
C LEU A 20 15.19 14.04 -2.02
N GLN A 21 14.77 14.27 -3.26
CA GLN A 21 15.38 15.26 -4.13
C GLN A 21 15.25 16.68 -3.56
N THR A 22 14.06 17.05 -3.07
CA THR A 22 13.83 18.36 -2.43
C THR A 22 14.71 18.55 -1.21
N ARG A 23 15.01 17.47 -0.46
CA ARG A 23 15.96 17.49 0.67
C ARG A 23 17.43 17.50 0.24
N GLY A 24 17.74 17.41 -1.05
CA GLY A 24 19.12 17.27 -1.55
C GLY A 24 19.76 15.93 -1.18
N THR A 25 18.98 14.92 -0.83
CA THR A 25 19.49 13.58 -0.51
C THR A 25 19.77 12.81 -1.81
N PRO A 26 20.99 12.28 -2.02
CA PRO A 26 21.29 11.41 -3.15
C PRO A 26 20.36 10.23 -3.20
N VAL A 27 19.57 10.11 -4.27
CA VAL A 27 18.58 9.05 -4.47
C VAL A 27 18.84 8.35 -5.79
N LEU A 28 18.73 7.02 -5.75
CA LEU A 28 18.76 6.11 -6.89
C LEU A 28 17.42 5.36 -6.92
N THR A 29 16.99 4.98 -8.08
CA THR A 29 15.76 4.19 -8.23
C THR A 29 16.05 2.82 -8.81
N VAL A 30 15.30 1.84 -8.36
CA VAL A 30 15.44 0.44 -8.80
C VAL A 30 14.05 -0.11 -9.12
N GLY A 31 13.93 -0.79 -10.25
CA GLY A 31 12.68 -1.41 -10.68
C GLY A 31 12.50 -1.41 -12.17
N ARG A 32 11.27 -1.57 -12.63
CA ARG A 32 10.98 -1.48 -14.07
C ARG A 32 11.14 -0.04 -14.55
N PRO A 33 11.58 0.16 -15.81
CA PRO A 33 11.70 1.47 -16.39
C PRO A 33 10.40 2.26 -16.31
N ASP A 34 10.49 3.55 -16.00
CA ASP A 34 9.35 4.45 -15.95
C ASP A 34 9.70 5.78 -16.62
N PRO A 35 9.07 6.13 -17.75
CA PRO A 35 9.32 7.37 -18.45
C PRO A 35 8.92 8.63 -17.67
N GLN A 36 8.14 8.49 -16.60
CA GLN A 36 7.75 9.61 -15.72
C GLN A 36 8.84 9.96 -14.70
N LEU A 37 9.84 9.10 -14.51
CA LEU A 37 10.98 9.42 -13.65
C LEU A 37 11.85 10.51 -14.30
N PRO A 38 12.29 11.53 -13.53
CA PRO A 38 13.18 12.56 -14.06
C PRO A 38 14.47 11.95 -14.63
N SER A 39 14.85 12.30 -15.85
CA SER A 39 16.02 11.77 -16.56
C SER A 39 17.37 11.94 -15.82
N ARG A 40 17.42 12.87 -14.86
CA ARG A 40 18.60 13.11 -13.99
C ARG A 40 18.72 12.15 -12.82
N ILE A 41 17.72 11.25 -12.60
CA ILE A 41 17.80 10.23 -11.55
C ILE A 41 18.50 9.01 -12.13
N HIS A 42 19.54 8.53 -11.44
CA HIS A 42 20.13 7.25 -11.80
C HIS A 42 19.14 6.13 -11.51
N HIS A 43 18.73 5.43 -12.56
CA HIS A 43 17.80 4.31 -12.49
C HIS A 43 18.54 3.03 -12.84
N ILE A 44 18.27 1.97 -12.07
CA ILE A 44 18.73 0.61 -12.34
C ILE A 44 17.50 -0.21 -12.75
N ASP A 45 17.51 -0.70 -13.98
CA ASP A 45 16.47 -1.60 -14.46
C ASP A 45 16.64 -2.97 -13.80
N TRP A 46 15.66 -3.36 -13.00
CA TRP A 46 15.64 -4.64 -12.30
C TRP A 46 14.21 -5.13 -12.10
N ASP A 47 13.84 -6.20 -12.81
CA ASP A 47 12.65 -6.97 -12.47
C ASP A 47 12.95 -7.80 -11.23
N LEU A 48 12.25 -7.56 -10.13
CA LEU A 48 12.49 -8.27 -8.86
C LEU A 48 12.17 -9.78 -8.91
N ARG A 49 11.60 -10.28 -9.99
CA ARG A 49 11.45 -11.72 -10.25
C ARG A 49 12.78 -12.37 -10.64
N GLU A 50 13.74 -11.57 -11.08
CA GLU A 50 15.05 -11.99 -11.53
C GLU A 50 16.13 -11.70 -10.48
N ASP A 51 17.31 -12.27 -10.66
CA ASP A 51 18.46 -11.99 -9.82
C ASP A 51 18.94 -10.54 -9.97
N ALA A 52 19.65 -10.05 -8.95
CA ALA A 52 20.15 -8.69 -8.95
C ALA A 52 21.13 -8.42 -10.10
N PRO A 53 20.92 -7.37 -10.90
CA PRO A 53 21.85 -7.02 -11.97
C PRO A 53 23.20 -6.55 -11.40
N VAL A 54 24.25 -6.68 -12.21
CA VAL A 54 25.63 -6.33 -11.82
C VAL A 54 25.73 -4.90 -11.28
N ASP A 55 25.01 -3.95 -11.89
CA ASP A 55 25.01 -2.55 -11.46
C ASP A 55 24.41 -2.36 -10.06
N ALA A 56 23.36 -3.10 -9.71
CA ALA A 56 22.77 -3.08 -8.37
C ALA A 56 23.76 -3.61 -7.33
N ILE A 57 24.46 -4.72 -7.64
CA ILE A 57 25.46 -5.32 -6.78
C ILE A 57 26.67 -4.40 -6.61
N ALA A 58 27.17 -3.80 -7.68
CA ALA A 58 28.31 -2.89 -7.66
C ALA A 58 28.07 -1.63 -6.82
N LEU A 59 26.82 -1.18 -6.73
CA LEU A 59 26.45 -0.01 -5.93
C LEU A 59 26.21 -0.34 -4.44
N ALA A 60 26.01 -1.61 -4.09
CA ALA A 60 25.66 -2.02 -2.74
C ALA A 60 26.55 -1.43 -1.62
N PRO A 61 27.90 -1.36 -1.76
CA PRO A 61 28.76 -0.77 -0.73
C PRO A 61 28.53 0.72 -0.46
N ARG A 62 27.87 1.44 -1.38
CA ARG A 62 27.61 2.89 -1.29
C ARG A 62 26.20 3.19 -0.77
N VAL A 63 25.32 2.18 -0.73
CA VAL A 63 23.91 2.33 -0.32
C VAL A 63 23.83 2.32 1.19
N THR A 64 23.29 3.39 1.75
CA THR A 64 23.11 3.52 3.20
C THR A 64 21.69 3.21 3.65
N ALA A 65 20.71 3.36 2.76
CA ALA A 65 19.31 3.01 3.04
C ALA A 65 18.58 2.53 1.79
N VAL A 66 17.61 1.66 2.01
CA VAL A 66 16.65 1.17 1.01
C VAL A 66 15.23 1.51 1.49
N VAL A 67 14.47 2.22 0.66
CA VAL A 67 13.03 2.37 0.81
C VAL A 67 12.36 1.43 -0.19
N HIS A 68 11.85 0.33 0.32
CA HIS A 68 11.29 -0.74 -0.51
C HIS A 68 9.79 -0.55 -0.69
N CYS A 69 9.41 0.06 -1.83
CA CYS A 69 8.01 0.30 -2.22
C CYS A 69 7.52 -0.66 -3.31
N ALA A 70 8.43 -1.43 -3.92
CA ALA A 70 8.09 -2.33 -5.02
C ALA A 70 7.23 -3.50 -4.52
N ARG A 71 6.04 -3.65 -5.12
CA ARG A 71 5.11 -4.76 -4.85
C ARG A 71 4.04 -4.84 -5.90
N LEU A 72 3.42 -6.01 -6.04
CA LEU A 72 2.10 -6.16 -6.64
C LEU A 72 1.07 -5.85 -5.55
N SER A 73 0.09 -5.00 -5.83
CA SER A 73 -0.85 -4.47 -4.84
C SER A 73 -2.33 -4.62 -5.24
N ASP A 74 -2.63 -5.36 -6.29
CA ASP A 74 -4.00 -5.70 -6.66
C ASP A 74 -4.53 -6.79 -5.70
N ASP A 75 -5.83 -6.86 -5.49
CA ASP A 75 -6.51 -7.91 -4.72
C ASP A 75 -6.87 -9.14 -5.58
N TRP A 76 -6.38 -9.18 -6.84
CA TRP A 76 -6.61 -10.26 -7.78
C TRP A 76 -5.43 -10.47 -8.71
N GLY A 77 -5.04 -11.73 -8.93
CA GLY A 77 -3.97 -12.11 -9.85
C GLY A 77 -3.40 -13.49 -9.53
N ASP A 78 -2.34 -13.85 -10.23
CA ASP A 78 -1.66 -15.12 -10.07
C ASP A 78 -0.85 -15.16 -8.76
N ALA A 79 -1.00 -16.26 -8.00
CA ALA A 79 -0.34 -16.42 -6.70
C ALA A 79 1.19 -16.49 -6.82
N ASP A 80 1.69 -17.11 -7.88
CA ASP A 80 3.13 -17.25 -8.10
C ASP A 80 3.76 -15.89 -8.45
N ASP A 81 3.08 -15.06 -9.24
CA ASP A 81 3.51 -13.69 -9.54
C ASP A 81 3.57 -12.85 -8.26
N PHE A 82 2.54 -12.91 -7.42
CA PHE A 82 2.55 -12.21 -6.12
C PHE A 82 3.69 -12.68 -5.22
N HIS A 83 3.91 -13.99 -5.13
CA HIS A 83 5.01 -14.53 -4.35
C HIS A 83 6.38 -14.14 -4.92
N ALA A 84 6.56 -14.25 -6.23
CA ALA A 84 7.81 -13.95 -6.91
C ALA A 84 8.25 -12.49 -6.72
N VAL A 85 7.29 -11.55 -6.76
CA VAL A 85 7.57 -10.11 -6.59
C VAL A 85 7.61 -9.72 -5.11
N ASN A 86 6.53 -10.02 -4.36
CA ASN A 86 6.37 -9.48 -3.01
C ASN A 86 7.25 -10.19 -1.98
N VAL A 87 7.48 -11.49 -2.12
CA VAL A 87 8.23 -12.28 -1.13
C VAL A 87 9.67 -12.52 -1.61
N ALA A 88 9.84 -13.21 -2.73
CA ALA A 88 11.17 -13.53 -3.26
C ALA A 88 11.92 -12.26 -3.71
N GLY A 89 11.21 -11.32 -4.35
CA GLY A 89 11.77 -10.02 -4.74
C GLY A 89 12.24 -9.20 -3.54
N THR A 90 11.44 -9.13 -2.47
CA THR A 90 11.86 -8.48 -1.21
C THR A 90 13.11 -9.14 -0.65
N ARG A 91 13.18 -10.48 -0.67
CA ARG A 91 14.37 -11.22 -0.23
C ARG A 91 15.61 -10.87 -1.05
N ARG A 92 15.50 -10.81 -2.38
CA ARG A 92 16.61 -10.43 -3.26
C ARG A 92 17.13 -9.02 -2.97
N VAL A 93 16.24 -8.06 -2.72
CA VAL A 93 16.63 -6.69 -2.36
C VAL A 93 17.38 -6.66 -1.03
N LEU A 94 16.91 -7.40 -0.01
CA LEU A 94 17.61 -7.53 1.28
C LEU A 94 19.00 -8.14 1.14
N ASP A 95 19.12 -9.21 0.35
CA ASP A 95 20.39 -9.91 0.13
C ASP A 95 21.39 -9.05 -0.67
N THR A 96 20.88 -8.19 -1.57
CA THR A 96 21.73 -7.26 -2.35
C THR A 96 22.25 -6.11 -1.49
N TYR A 97 21.44 -5.61 -0.52
CA TYR A 97 21.81 -4.46 0.31
C TYR A 97 21.81 -4.80 1.82
N PRO A 98 22.59 -5.80 2.26
CA PRO A 98 22.50 -6.36 3.61
C PRO A 98 22.90 -5.37 4.72
N GLN A 99 23.71 -4.36 4.40
CA GLN A 99 24.18 -3.36 5.37
C GLN A 99 23.35 -2.09 5.38
N ALA A 100 22.44 -1.91 4.41
CA ALA A 100 21.63 -0.70 4.29
C ALA A 100 20.51 -0.69 5.34
N ARG A 101 20.17 0.49 5.85
CA ARG A 101 18.91 0.69 6.59
C ARG A 101 17.73 0.29 5.70
N PHE A 102 16.91 -0.64 6.14
CA PHE A 102 15.77 -1.11 5.35
C PHE A 102 14.45 -0.54 5.88
N ILE A 103 13.69 0.11 5.02
CA ILE A 103 12.33 0.58 5.30
C ILE A 103 11.41 -0.08 4.28
N GLN A 104 10.56 -1.00 4.75
CA GLN A 104 9.58 -1.67 3.91
C GLN A 104 8.26 -0.89 3.92
N LEU A 105 7.71 -0.62 2.74
CA LEU A 105 6.32 -0.23 2.59
C LEU A 105 5.45 -1.49 2.57
N SER A 106 4.80 -1.76 3.68
CA SER A 106 3.80 -2.81 3.85
C SER A 106 2.38 -2.26 3.68
N SER A 107 1.39 -2.86 4.28
CA SER A 107 -0.01 -2.42 4.24
C SER A 107 -0.76 -2.90 5.47
N THR A 108 -1.82 -2.20 5.87
CA THR A 108 -2.78 -2.71 6.86
C THR A 108 -3.57 -3.94 6.38
N ALA A 109 -3.43 -4.33 5.11
CA ALA A 109 -3.98 -5.60 4.61
C ALA A 109 -3.44 -6.83 5.35
N VAL A 110 -2.26 -6.73 5.96
CA VAL A 110 -1.66 -7.81 6.78
C VAL A 110 -2.49 -8.19 8.00
N TYR A 111 -3.44 -7.36 8.42
CA TYR A 111 -4.38 -7.69 9.48
C TYR A 111 -5.48 -8.66 9.06
N GLY A 112 -5.55 -9.03 7.79
CA GLY A 112 -6.67 -9.76 7.22
C GLY A 112 -7.91 -8.89 7.11
N LEU A 113 -8.97 -9.43 6.50
CA LEU A 113 -10.19 -8.67 6.24
C LEU A 113 -11.43 -9.27 6.93
N HIS A 114 -11.22 -10.11 7.95
CA HIS A 114 -12.33 -10.76 8.64
C HIS A 114 -12.92 -9.85 9.71
N GLY A 115 -14.20 -9.50 9.55
CA GLY A 115 -14.95 -8.75 10.56
C GLY A 115 -14.70 -7.26 10.63
N GLU A 116 -15.18 -6.66 11.70
CA GLU A 116 -14.98 -5.27 12.06
C GLU A 116 -13.64 -5.12 12.79
N HIS A 117 -12.85 -4.13 12.38
CA HIS A 117 -11.57 -3.84 12.99
C HIS A 117 -11.61 -2.47 13.65
N SER A 118 -11.57 -2.43 14.96
CA SER A 118 -11.56 -1.19 15.72
C SER A 118 -10.21 -1.04 16.43
N HIS A 119 -9.51 0.05 16.15
CA HIS A 119 -8.30 0.47 16.86
C HIS A 119 -7.20 -0.61 16.90
N LEU A 120 -6.88 -1.20 15.73
CA LEU A 120 -5.90 -2.28 15.63
C LEU A 120 -4.49 -1.81 15.91
N TYR A 121 -3.84 -2.51 16.85
CA TYR A 121 -2.40 -2.39 17.14
C TYR A 121 -1.57 -3.25 16.19
N GLU A 122 -0.30 -2.97 16.11
CA GLU A 122 0.63 -3.65 15.18
C GLU A 122 0.85 -5.12 15.51
N GLU A 123 0.50 -5.58 16.68
CA GLU A 123 0.53 -7.00 17.08
C GLU A 123 -0.69 -7.79 16.59
N ALA A 124 -1.72 -7.11 16.08
CA ALA A 124 -2.88 -7.77 15.53
C ALA A 124 -2.57 -8.45 14.19
N GLY A 125 -3.40 -9.39 13.81
CA GLY A 125 -3.35 -10.04 12.50
C GLY A 125 -3.68 -11.52 12.58
N PRO A 126 -3.89 -12.15 11.42
CA PRO A 126 -4.10 -13.58 11.32
C PRO A 126 -2.91 -14.37 11.87
N ARG A 127 -3.20 -15.50 12.48
CA ARG A 127 -2.18 -16.45 12.98
C ARG A 127 -1.81 -17.50 11.95
N ASP A 128 -2.67 -17.71 10.95
CA ASP A 128 -2.51 -18.68 9.88
C ASP A 128 -2.61 -17.99 8.52
N GLU A 129 -1.76 -18.37 7.58
CA GLU A 129 -1.78 -17.87 6.21
C GLU A 129 -3.09 -18.18 5.49
N ALA A 130 -3.77 -19.27 5.84
CA ALA A 130 -5.06 -19.65 5.28
C ALA A 130 -6.21 -18.68 5.63
N GLU A 131 -6.00 -17.78 6.59
CA GLU A 131 -6.96 -16.75 6.95
C GLU A 131 -6.98 -15.57 5.98
N TYR A 132 -5.94 -15.41 5.13
CA TYR A 132 -5.93 -14.36 4.11
C TYR A 132 -6.83 -14.72 2.93
N ARG A 133 -7.60 -13.76 2.43
CA ARG A 133 -8.56 -13.96 1.33
C ARG A 133 -8.03 -13.58 -0.04
N ASP A 134 -6.95 -12.84 -0.08
CA ASP A 134 -6.28 -12.43 -1.31
C ASP A 134 -4.76 -12.55 -1.20
N GLU A 135 -4.12 -12.68 -2.36
CA GLU A 135 -2.69 -12.91 -2.45
C GLU A 135 -1.88 -11.67 -2.06
N PHE A 136 -2.43 -10.48 -2.25
CA PHE A 136 -1.75 -9.27 -1.81
C PHE A 136 -1.56 -9.23 -0.29
N ALA A 137 -2.63 -9.47 0.46
CA ALA A 137 -2.57 -9.48 1.92
C ALA A 137 -1.63 -10.59 2.42
N ARG A 138 -1.78 -11.81 1.89
CA ARG A 138 -0.95 -12.97 2.25
C ARG A 138 0.53 -12.73 1.96
N THR A 139 0.87 -12.34 0.75
CA THR A 139 2.27 -12.14 0.36
C THR A 139 2.91 -10.92 1.00
N THR A 140 2.12 -9.88 1.33
CA THR A 140 2.61 -8.74 2.11
C THR A 140 3.00 -9.17 3.53
N ALA A 141 2.20 -10.01 4.20
CA ALA A 141 2.53 -10.54 5.51
C ALA A 141 3.74 -11.50 5.48
N LEU A 142 3.85 -12.32 4.44
CA LEU A 142 5.03 -13.16 4.21
C LEU A 142 6.29 -12.32 3.99
N ALA A 143 6.20 -11.24 3.23
CA ALA A 143 7.31 -10.32 3.02
C ALA A 143 7.77 -9.66 4.34
N GLU A 144 6.86 -9.25 5.22
CA GLU A 144 7.22 -8.78 6.56
C GLU A 144 7.96 -9.85 7.37
N THR A 145 7.52 -11.11 7.27
CA THR A 145 8.20 -12.24 7.91
C THR A 145 9.62 -12.42 7.38
N VAL A 146 9.83 -12.34 6.07
CA VAL A 146 11.16 -12.38 5.44
C VAL A 146 12.02 -11.23 5.97
N VAL A 147 11.51 -10.00 5.96
CA VAL A 147 12.23 -8.81 6.44
C VAL A 147 12.63 -8.96 7.89
N SER A 148 11.73 -9.39 8.77
CA SER A 148 12.02 -9.54 10.21
C SER A 148 13.10 -10.59 10.49
N ARG A 149 13.13 -11.66 9.70
CA ARG A 149 14.12 -12.75 9.83
C ARG A 149 15.49 -12.37 9.28
N VAL A 150 15.54 -11.65 8.17
CA VAL A 150 16.79 -11.29 7.48
C VAL A 150 17.41 -10.05 8.09
N GLN A 151 16.59 -9.05 8.44
CA GLN A 151 17.04 -7.76 8.95
C GLN A 151 16.19 -7.26 10.11
N SER A 152 16.45 -7.76 11.30
CA SER A 152 15.68 -7.47 12.52
C SER A 152 15.64 -5.98 12.92
N LYS A 153 16.48 -5.14 12.31
CA LYS A 153 16.49 -3.68 12.50
C LYS A 153 15.65 -2.93 11.47
N ALA A 154 15.01 -3.62 10.53
CA ALA A 154 14.17 -2.98 9.53
C ALA A 154 12.98 -2.26 10.17
N LEU A 155 12.55 -1.17 9.53
CA LEU A 155 11.28 -0.51 9.79
C LEU A 155 10.26 -1.02 8.78
N VAL A 156 9.07 -1.35 9.25
CA VAL A 156 7.95 -1.78 8.41
C VAL A 156 6.82 -0.78 8.57
N LEU A 157 6.47 -0.05 7.52
CA LEU A 157 5.38 0.90 7.54
C LEU A 157 4.12 0.22 6.98
N ARG A 158 3.04 0.21 7.74
CA ARG A 158 1.74 -0.34 7.38
C ARG A 158 0.74 0.78 7.09
N PRO A 159 0.77 1.39 5.90
CA PRO A 159 -0.23 2.39 5.57
C PRO A 159 -1.62 1.77 5.45
N ALA A 160 -2.63 2.52 5.88
CA ALA A 160 -4.02 2.31 5.50
C ALA A 160 -4.17 2.51 3.98
N ARG A 161 -5.40 2.40 3.43
CA ARG A 161 -5.61 2.64 2.00
C ARG A 161 -5.08 4.03 1.62
N ILE A 162 -4.11 4.05 0.73
CA ILE A 162 -3.43 5.28 0.32
C ILE A 162 -4.29 6.02 -0.71
N TYR A 163 -4.29 7.34 -0.63
CA TYR A 163 -4.93 8.22 -1.59
C TYR A 163 -4.09 9.48 -1.83
N ALA A 164 -4.26 10.09 -3.01
CA ALA A 164 -3.62 11.33 -3.40
C ALA A 164 -4.49 12.04 -4.46
N PRO A 165 -5.42 12.92 -4.05
CA PRO A 165 -6.30 13.60 -4.99
C PRO A 165 -5.52 14.38 -6.05
N GLY A 166 -5.86 14.14 -7.33
CA GLY A 166 -5.17 14.76 -8.48
C GLY A 166 -3.98 13.96 -9.01
N GLU A 167 -3.61 12.84 -8.37
CA GLU A 167 -2.66 11.86 -8.90
C GLU A 167 -3.38 10.56 -9.30
N ASP A 168 -2.70 9.70 -10.06
CA ASP A 168 -3.19 8.34 -10.35
C ASP A 168 -2.94 7.44 -9.13
N ASP A 169 -3.92 7.40 -8.24
CA ASP A 169 -3.89 6.64 -6.98
C ASP A 169 -4.75 5.36 -7.02
N GLY A 170 -5.39 5.07 -8.15
CA GLY A 170 -6.26 3.92 -8.36
C GLY A 170 -7.62 4.01 -7.64
N VAL A 171 -7.88 5.07 -6.85
CA VAL A 171 -9.15 5.23 -6.14
C VAL A 171 -10.30 5.40 -7.12
N HIS A 172 -10.11 6.24 -8.13
CA HIS A 172 -11.13 6.47 -9.17
C HIS A 172 -11.43 5.20 -9.96
N GLU A 173 -10.42 4.43 -10.36
CA GLU A 173 -10.60 3.15 -11.04
C GLU A 173 -11.40 2.16 -10.17
N SER A 174 -11.06 2.03 -8.89
CA SER A 174 -11.79 1.19 -7.95
C SER A 174 -13.26 1.61 -7.82
N LEU A 175 -13.54 2.91 -7.68
CA LEU A 175 -14.91 3.42 -7.61
C LEU A 175 -15.69 3.22 -8.91
N SER A 176 -15.03 3.36 -10.08
CA SER A 176 -15.67 3.20 -11.38
C SER A 176 -16.29 1.81 -11.58
N ARG A 177 -15.71 0.78 -10.97
CA ARG A 177 -16.28 -0.58 -10.99
C ARG A 177 -17.65 -0.68 -10.32
N PHE A 178 -17.97 0.23 -9.40
CA PHE A 178 -19.30 0.37 -8.79
C PHE A 178 -20.21 1.34 -9.55
N SER A 179 -19.72 1.96 -10.63
CA SER A 179 -20.50 2.89 -11.42
C SER A 179 -21.64 2.20 -12.17
N ARG A 180 -22.80 2.83 -12.15
CA ARG A 180 -23.96 2.41 -12.92
C ARG A 180 -24.74 3.63 -13.37
N ARG A 181 -24.83 3.84 -14.70
CA ARG A 181 -25.56 4.98 -15.30
C ARG A 181 -25.12 6.35 -14.76
N GLY A 182 -23.80 6.54 -14.58
CA GLY A 182 -23.25 7.81 -14.09
C GLY A 182 -23.33 8.05 -12.59
N ALA A 183 -23.65 7.01 -11.80
CA ALA A 183 -23.68 7.07 -10.36
C ALA A 183 -22.99 5.84 -9.74
N PHE A 184 -22.54 5.93 -8.49
CA PHE A 184 -21.87 4.83 -7.79
C PHE A 184 -22.84 4.12 -6.84
N ALA A 185 -23.04 2.81 -7.05
CA ALA A 185 -23.87 1.95 -6.20
C ALA A 185 -23.01 1.15 -5.23
N LEU A 186 -22.57 1.80 -4.15
CA LEU A 186 -21.69 1.17 -3.17
C LEU A 186 -22.44 0.18 -2.27
N PRO A 187 -21.83 -1.00 -1.95
CA PRO A 187 -22.43 -1.96 -1.03
C PRO A 187 -22.67 -1.32 0.35
N GLY A 188 -23.86 -1.55 0.96
CA GLY A 188 -24.20 -0.98 2.26
C GLY A 188 -24.22 0.55 2.33
N GLY A 189 -24.08 1.24 1.17
CA GLY A 189 -23.96 2.69 1.11
C GLY A 189 -22.65 3.25 1.67
N ALA A 190 -21.64 2.39 1.89
CA ALA A 190 -20.33 2.74 2.44
C ALA A 190 -20.43 3.54 3.78
N LYS A 191 -21.36 3.17 4.66
CA LYS A 191 -21.61 3.85 5.95
C LYS A 191 -20.64 3.43 7.07
N THR A 192 -19.59 2.72 6.74
CA THR A 192 -18.59 2.21 7.69
C THR A 192 -17.59 3.30 8.08
N THR A 193 -16.98 3.13 9.24
CA THR A 193 -15.88 3.97 9.69
C THR A 193 -14.55 3.38 9.23
N THR A 194 -13.71 4.19 8.59
CA THR A 194 -12.41 3.74 8.09
C THR A 194 -11.34 4.80 8.32
N MET A 195 -10.08 4.34 8.38
CA MET A 195 -8.92 5.22 8.26
C MET A 195 -8.32 5.06 6.86
N LEU A 196 -7.92 6.18 6.30
CA LEU A 196 -7.19 6.31 5.03
C LEU A 196 -5.79 6.85 5.33
N ALA A 197 -4.92 6.87 4.34
CA ALA A 197 -3.60 7.47 4.45
C ALA A 197 -3.31 8.37 3.25
N HIS A 198 -3.24 9.68 3.47
CA HIS A 198 -2.74 10.58 2.43
C HIS A 198 -1.29 10.22 2.10
N VAL A 199 -0.91 10.28 0.83
CA VAL A 199 0.44 9.93 0.39
C VAL A 199 1.52 10.72 1.14
N ASP A 200 1.29 11.99 1.45
CA ASP A 200 2.24 12.83 2.18
C ASP A 200 2.46 12.38 3.63
N ASN A 201 1.42 11.85 4.31
CA ASN A 201 1.57 11.26 5.63
C ASN A 201 2.45 10.00 5.57
N VAL A 202 2.33 9.20 4.51
CA VAL A 202 3.20 8.03 4.28
C VAL A 202 4.63 8.46 4.00
N VAL A 203 4.83 9.48 3.17
CA VAL A 203 6.14 10.05 2.88
C VAL A 203 6.78 10.60 4.15
N ALA A 204 6.05 11.33 4.99
CA ALA A 204 6.54 11.84 6.26
C ALA A 204 7.04 10.71 7.17
N ALA A 205 6.31 9.57 7.23
CA ALA A 205 6.73 8.41 8.00
C ALA A 205 8.01 7.76 7.43
N VAL A 206 8.15 7.67 6.10
CA VAL A 206 9.37 7.17 5.45
C VAL A 206 10.56 8.06 5.79
N LEU A 207 10.42 9.38 5.64
CA LEU A 207 11.50 10.34 5.89
C LEU A 207 11.91 10.33 7.37
N ALA A 208 10.95 10.27 8.30
CA ALA A 208 11.22 10.12 9.72
C ALA A 208 11.95 8.80 10.03
N GLY A 209 11.60 7.70 9.33
CA GLY A 209 12.27 6.42 9.45
C GLY A 209 13.71 6.41 8.96
N LEU A 210 14.04 7.24 7.95
CA LEU A 210 15.42 7.47 7.50
C LEU A 210 16.21 8.28 8.54
N ASP A 211 15.57 9.29 9.15
CA ASP A 211 16.20 10.16 10.15
C ASP A 211 16.35 9.48 11.53
N ARG A 212 15.60 8.37 11.79
CA ARG A 212 15.60 7.62 13.06
C ARG A 212 15.97 6.14 12.86
N PRO A 213 17.23 5.82 12.57
CA PRO A 213 17.65 4.45 12.22
C PRO A 213 17.49 3.42 13.36
N HIS A 214 17.30 3.89 14.61
CA HIS A 214 17.04 3.02 15.77
C HIS A 214 15.60 2.54 15.85
N VAL A 215 14.65 3.20 15.18
CA VAL A 215 13.24 2.78 15.16
C VAL A 215 13.08 1.59 14.23
N ARG A 216 12.42 0.53 14.68
CA ARG A 216 12.29 -0.75 13.98
C ARG A 216 10.93 -1.40 14.21
N GLY A 217 10.64 -2.42 13.42
CA GLY A 217 9.39 -3.18 13.51
C GLY A 217 8.21 -2.50 12.80
N PRO A 218 7.01 -3.04 12.95
CA PRO A 218 5.83 -2.52 12.29
C PRO A 218 5.30 -1.25 12.93
N ILE A 219 4.85 -0.31 12.08
CA ILE A 219 4.20 0.94 12.47
C ILE A 219 3.04 1.23 11.52
N ASN A 220 1.85 1.40 12.08
CA ASN A 220 0.68 1.84 11.33
C ASN A 220 0.83 3.28 10.86
N VAL A 221 0.39 3.55 9.63
CA VAL A 221 0.39 4.90 9.05
C VAL A 221 -1.00 5.19 8.50
N ALA A 222 -1.63 6.24 9.01
CA ALA A 222 -2.93 6.70 8.53
C ALA A 222 -3.08 8.21 8.79
N ASP A 223 -4.16 8.77 8.31
CA ASP A 223 -4.57 10.13 8.60
C ASP A 223 -4.96 10.27 10.10
N PRO A 224 -4.96 11.49 10.66
CA PRO A 224 -5.06 11.69 12.09
C PRO A 224 -6.41 11.25 12.70
N GLN A 225 -7.47 11.20 11.90
CA GLN A 225 -8.83 10.87 12.32
C GLN A 225 -9.48 9.86 11.35
N PRO A 226 -10.37 8.99 11.85
CA PRO A 226 -11.16 8.13 10.99
C PRO A 226 -12.22 8.92 10.20
N TYR A 227 -12.68 8.33 9.12
CA TYR A 227 -13.71 8.85 8.23
C TYR A 227 -14.96 7.99 8.25
N VAL A 228 -16.13 8.59 8.08
CA VAL A 228 -17.26 7.89 7.49
C VAL A 228 -16.94 7.70 6.00
N LEU A 229 -16.83 6.47 5.53
CA LEU A 229 -16.29 6.18 4.18
C LEU A 229 -17.09 6.88 3.07
N HIS A 230 -18.41 6.94 3.20
CA HIS A 230 -19.27 7.66 2.25
C HIS A 230 -18.90 9.15 2.12
N GLU A 231 -18.65 9.82 3.24
CA GLU A 231 -18.26 11.24 3.26
C GLU A 231 -16.86 11.44 2.67
N ALA A 232 -15.94 10.53 2.98
CA ALA A 232 -14.61 10.55 2.41
C ALA A 232 -14.65 10.41 0.88
N ILE A 233 -15.44 9.47 0.36
CA ILE A 233 -15.61 9.28 -1.09
C ILE A 233 -16.20 10.53 -1.74
N ASN A 234 -17.24 11.13 -1.16
CA ASN A 234 -17.84 12.35 -1.69
C ASN A 234 -16.82 13.50 -1.75
N THR A 235 -16.05 13.68 -0.67
CA THR A 235 -15.02 14.73 -0.61
C THR A 235 -13.89 14.47 -1.62
N TYR A 236 -13.46 13.21 -1.77
CA TYR A 236 -12.45 12.83 -2.76
C TYR A 236 -12.92 13.15 -4.19
N LEU A 237 -14.13 12.73 -4.54
CA LEU A 237 -14.69 12.95 -5.87
C LEU A 237 -14.89 14.44 -6.17
N ALA A 238 -15.31 15.24 -5.18
CA ALA A 238 -15.42 16.70 -5.34
C ALA A 238 -14.05 17.36 -5.62
N ARG A 239 -12.96 16.83 -5.06
CA ARG A 239 -11.59 17.33 -5.31
C ARG A 239 -11.00 16.90 -6.64
N THR A 240 -11.54 15.86 -7.25
CA THR A 240 -11.08 15.31 -8.54
C THR A 240 -11.97 15.72 -9.71
N ASP A 241 -12.89 16.68 -9.48
CA ASP A 241 -13.80 17.23 -10.48
C ASP A 241 -14.72 16.18 -11.17
N HIS A 242 -15.06 15.12 -10.42
CA HIS A 242 -15.97 14.08 -10.88
C HIS A 242 -17.35 14.23 -10.23
N PRO A 243 -18.41 14.50 -11.03
CA PRO A 243 -19.75 14.57 -10.48
C PRO A 243 -20.19 13.21 -9.94
N TYR A 244 -20.51 13.16 -8.65
CA TYR A 244 -20.99 11.96 -7.98
C TYR A 244 -22.47 12.12 -7.64
N THR A 245 -23.26 11.13 -8.03
CA THR A 245 -24.64 10.99 -7.56
C THR A 245 -24.74 9.69 -6.77
N PRO A 246 -24.99 9.72 -5.45
CA PRO A 246 -25.20 8.50 -4.68
C PRO A 246 -26.44 7.77 -5.20
N LEU A 247 -26.28 6.47 -5.48
CA LEU A 247 -27.39 5.56 -5.74
C LEU A 247 -27.73 4.78 -4.48
N ASP A 248 -28.94 4.23 -4.46
CA ASP A 248 -29.37 3.29 -3.43
C ASP A 248 -28.34 2.19 -3.19
N SER A 249 -28.12 1.88 -1.91
CA SER A 249 -27.18 0.85 -1.47
C SER A 249 -27.61 -0.53 -1.96
N ARG A 250 -26.65 -1.29 -2.50
CA ARG A 250 -26.90 -2.71 -2.78
C ARG A 250 -26.92 -3.50 -1.48
N PRO A 251 -27.77 -4.53 -1.34
CA PRO A 251 -27.70 -5.47 -0.23
C PRO A 251 -26.30 -6.10 -0.15
N VAL A 252 -25.66 -5.99 1.02
CA VAL A 252 -24.28 -6.46 1.25
C VAL A 252 -24.13 -7.94 0.98
N ASP A 253 -25.04 -8.77 1.55
CA ASP A 253 -24.97 -10.21 1.40
C ASP A 253 -25.08 -10.67 -0.05
N LEU A 254 -25.93 -10.01 -0.84
CA LEU A 254 -26.07 -10.30 -2.26
C LEU A 254 -24.81 -9.91 -3.04
N ALA A 255 -24.19 -8.80 -2.69
CA ALA A 255 -22.94 -8.35 -3.32
C ALA A 255 -21.80 -9.33 -3.00
N LEU A 256 -21.63 -9.72 -1.75
CA LEU A 256 -20.63 -10.70 -1.30
C LEU A 256 -20.84 -12.07 -1.95
N ALA A 257 -22.09 -12.57 -1.98
CA ALA A 257 -22.39 -13.86 -2.60
C ALA A 257 -22.07 -13.88 -4.09
N ARG A 258 -22.39 -12.79 -4.82
CA ARG A 258 -22.06 -12.66 -6.25
C ARG A 258 -20.56 -12.60 -6.50
N ALA A 259 -19.83 -11.83 -5.71
CA ALA A 259 -18.37 -11.74 -5.81
C ALA A 259 -17.72 -13.11 -5.55
N TRP A 260 -18.14 -13.80 -4.49
CA TRP A 260 -17.64 -15.13 -4.14
C TRP A 260 -17.90 -16.15 -5.27
N LEU A 261 -19.12 -16.19 -5.81
CA LEU A 261 -19.45 -17.07 -6.93
C LEU A 261 -18.64 -16.75 -8.19
N ALA A 262 -18.42 -15.46 -8.47
CA ALA A 262 -17.61 -15.04 -9.62
C ALA A 262 -16.14 -15.48 -9.46
N GLN A 263 -15.57 -15.31 -8.27
CA GLN A 263 -14.20 -15.74 -7.97
C GLN A 263 -14.05 -17.27 -8.08
N LYS A 264 -15.00 -18.04 -7.56
CA LYS A 264 -14.99 -19.53 -7.62
C LYS A 264 -15.02 -20.09 -9.04
N ARG A 265 -15.52 -19.35 -10.02
CA ARG A 265 -15.56 -19.77 -11.42
C ARG A 265 -14.22 -19.63 -12.14
N VAL A 266 -13.32 -18.84 -11.60
CA VAL A 266 -11.98 -18.63 -12.18
C VAL A 266 -11.02 -19.67 -11.62
N LYS A 267 -10.49 -20.53 -12.50
CA LYS A 267 -9.56 -21.62 -12.09
C LYS A 267 -8.11 -21.13 -11.94
N ALA A 268 -7.69 -20.17 -12.78
CA ALA A 268 -6.35 -19.60 -12.78
C ALA A 268 -6.48 -18.06 -12.77
N PRO A 269 -6.45 -17.44 -11.59
CA PRO A 269 -6.54 -15.97 -11.48
C PRO A 269 -5.42 -15.27 -12.24
N SER A 270 -5.78 -14.23 -12.99
CA SER A 270 -4.85 -13.35 -13.68
C SER A 270 -5.48 -11.96 -13.84
N ALA A 271 -4.69 -10.95 -14.16
CA ALA A 271 -5.21 -9.60 -14.38
C ALA A 271 -6.30 -9.55 -15.48
N GLN A 272 -6.18 -10.40 -16.50
CA GLN A 272 -7.10 -10.43 -17.65
C GLN A 272 -8.47 -11.04 -17.32
N ASN A 273 -8.58 -11.85 -16.28
CA ASN A 273 -9.83 -12.52 -15.91
C ASN A 273 -10.35 -12.09 -14.52
N ARG A 274 -9.98 -10.87 -14.09
CA ARG A 274 -10.47 -10.28 -12.84
C ARG A 274 -12.01 -10.23 -12.86
N PRO A 275 -12.70 -10.73 -11.82
CA PRO A 275 -14.12 -10.50 -11.63
C PRO A 275 -14.43 -9.01 -11.53
N THR A 276 -15.65 -8.60 -11.91
CA THR A 276 -16.08 -7.20 -11.76
C THR A 276 -15.89 -6.68 -10.34
N HIS A 277 -16.19 -7.53 -9.36
CA HIS A 277 -15.91 -7.26 -7.94
C HIS A 277 -15.33 -8.50 -7.27
N THR A 278 -14.34 -8.29 -6.41
CA THR A 278 -13.81 -9.31 -5.52
C THR A 278 -14.51 -9.24 -4.15
N VAL A 279 -14.40 -10.30 -3.37
CA VAL A 279 -14.89 -10.30 -1.98
C VAL A 279 -14.12 -9.27 -1.15
N THR A 280 -12.80 -9.23 -1.31
CA THR A 280 -11.90 -8.26 -0.66
C THR A 280 -12.31 -6.82 -0.94
N GLU A 281 -12.60 -6.51 -2.22
CA GLU A 281 -13.04 -5.18 -2.63
C GLU A 281 -14.36 -4.79 -1.96
N ILE A 282 -15.36 -5.68 -1.93
CA ILE A 282 -16.65 -5.41 -1.28
C ILE A 282 -16.47 -5.23 0.23
N GLU A 283 -15.71 -6.10 0.89
CA GLU A 283 -15.44 -5.98 2.32
C GLU A 283 -14.76 -4.66 2.70
N ALA A 284 -13.96 -4.09 1.80
CA ALA A 284 -13.36 -2.78 2.00
C ALA A 284 -14.37 -1.63 2.14
N TYR A 285 -15.58 -1.80 1.59
CA TYR A 285 -16.66 -0.80 1.67
C TYR A 285 -17.68 -1.05 2.78
N VAL A 286 -17.71 -2.27 3.34
CA VAL A 286 -18.78 -2.68 4.27
C VAL A 286 -18.29 -3.05 5.68
N ARG A 287 -16.97 -2.97 5.92
CA ARG A 287 -16.36 -3.25 7.23
C ARG A 287 -15.63 -2.03 7.76
N SER A 288 -15.87 -1.71 9.02
CA SER A 288 -15.13 -0.63 9.69
C SER A 288 -13.69 -1.04 9.97
N ARG A 289 -12.75 -0.11 9.78
CA ARG A 289 -11.31 -0.35 9.94
C ARG A 289 -10.61 0.88 10.48
N THR A 290 -10.19 0.80 11.73
CA THR A 290 -9.39 1.84 12.36
C THR A 290 -8.14 1.25 13.02
N TYR A 291 -7.08 2.05 13.11
CA TYR A 291 -5.76 1.62 13.52
C TYR A 291 -5.22 2.53 14.61
N ASP A 292 -4.47 1.96 15.56
CA ASP A 292 -3.70 2.74 16.52
C ASP A 292 -2.50 3.41 15.84
N LEU A 293 -2.27 4.68 16.14
CA LEU A 293 -1.18 5.48 15.61
C LEU A 293 -0.14 5.87 16.68
N SER A 294 -0.21 5.27 17.85
CA SER A 294 0.67 5.63 18.96
C SER A 294 2.14 5.41 18.63
N ARG A 295 2.49 4.34 17.89
CA ARG A 295 3.87 4.11 17.45
C ARG A 295 4.34 5.15 16.42
N LEU A 296 3.49 5.55 15.51
CA LEU A 296 3.80 6.60 14.53
C LEU A 296 4.17 7.92 15.25
N ARG A 297 3.38 8.30 16.24
CA ARG A 297 3.60 9.51 17.03
C ARG A 297 4.79 9.38 17.96
N ASN A 298 4.82 8.34 18.78
CA ASN A 298 5.78 8.22 19.88
C ASN A 298 7.17 7.75 19.45
N LEU A 299 7.27 6.86 18.45
CA LEU A 299 8.55 6.31 17.99
C LEU A 299 9.10 7.09 16.79
N LEU A 300 8.29 7.37 15.80
CA LEU A 300 8.72 8.15 14.63
C LEU A 300 8.58 9.66 14.83
N GLY A 301 7.85 10.12 15.85
CA GLY A 301 7.62 11.55 16.07
C GLY A 301 6.88 12.20 14.90
N VAL A 302 6.03 11.44 14.21
CA VAL A 302 5.24 11.92 13.07
C VAL A 302 3.82 12.14 13.54
N GLU A 303 3.35 13.38 13.47
CA GLU A 303 1.93 13.71 13.59
C GLU A 303 1.38 13.84 12.17
N PRO A 304 0.45 12.97 11.76
CA PRO A 304 -0.18 13.10 10.44
C PRO A 304 -0.95 14.41 10.36
N VAL A 305 -0.70 15.19 9.30
CA VAL A 305 -1.32 16.51 9.13
C VAL A 305 -2.28 16.57 7.95
N GLN A 306 -2.11 15.69 6.97
CA GLN A 306 -3.01 15.65 5.82
C GLN A 306 -4.28 14.93 6.17
N HIS A 307 -5.40 15.50 5.78
CA HIS A 307 -6.73 14.96 6.00
C HIS A 307 -7.63 15.23 4.79
N LEU A 308 -8.41 14.24 4.37
CA LEU A 308 -9.26 14.36 3.18
C LEU A 308 -10.40 15.35 3.40
N VAL A 309 -11.02 15.29 4.57
CA VAL A 309 -12.10 16.22 4.96
C VAL A 309 -11.46 17.33 5.78
N SER A 310 -11.42 18.56 5.24
CA SER A 310 -10.95 19.72 6.00
C SER A 310 -11.82 19.89 7.25
N GLN A 311 -11.20 19.94 8.43
CA GLN A 311 -11.93 20.41 9.61
C GLN A 311 -12.21 21.89 9.38
N SER A 312 -13.48 22.23 9.19
CA SER A 312 -13.97 23.61 9.15
C SER A 312 -13.95 24.21 10.54
#